data_ac5b73378fd18e53781662cd66c47806
#
_entry.id   ac5b73378fd18e53781662cd66c47806
#
_cell.length_a   1.000
_cell.length_b   1.000
_cell.length_c   1.000
_cell.angle_alpha   90.00
_cell.angle_beta   90.00
_cell.angle_gamma   90.00
#
_symmetry.space_group_name_H-M   'P 1'
#
loop_
_entity.id
_entity.type
_entity.pdbx_description
1 polymer ?
#
loop_
_entity_poly.entity_id
_entity_poly.type
_entity_poly.pdbx_seq_one_letter_code
_entity_poly.pdbx_strand_id
1 'polypeptide(L)'
;MAFSLAREENNIIKVVFNDAVDFQQRVAAVDQVCQLVQEGEVVKLLVDLSHFENLMTLEEQEKFGIYLASQDELENAKVASVTAHACSENVIVEAVAFTNGYQVVNFHSLKDAQAWLLGEFN
;
A
#
# COMPACT_ATOMS: atom_id res chain seq x y z
N MET A 1 17.66 -2.78 1.12
CA MET A 1 16.32 -3.34 1.04
C MET A 1 15.63 -2.84 -0.21
N ALA A 2 14.69 -3.63 -0.73
CA ALA A 2 13.99 -3.30 -1.97
C ALA A 2 12.90 -2.24 -1.76
N PHE A 3 12.78 -1.67 -0.57
CA PHE A 3 11.80 -0.62 -0.31
C PHE A 3 12.35 0.44 0.63
N SER A 4 11.75 1.63 0.56
CA SER A 4 12.01 2.71 1.50
C SER A 4 10.69 3.20 2.08
N LEU A 5 10.75 3.78 3.27
CA LEU A 5 9.58 4.14 4.05
C LEU A 5 9.82 5.46 4.75
N ALA A 6 8.84 6.37 4.67
CA ALA A 6 8.94 7.67 5.34
C ALA A 6 7.56 8.24 5.63
N ARG A 7 7.44 9.00 6.72
CA ARG A 7 6.26 9.81 6.98
C ARG A 7 6.50 11.19 6.34
N GLU A 8 5.62 11.57 5.45
CA GLU A 8 5.70 12.87 4.77
C GLU A 8 5.14 14.00 5.64
N GLU A 9 5.42 15.23 5.25
CA GLU A 9 4.96 16.42 6.01
C GLU A 9 3.44 16.50 6.13
N ASN A 10 2.71 15.95 5.16
CA ASN A 10 1.24 15.95 5.16
C ASN A 10 0.64 14.74 5.90
N ASN A 11 1.44 14.05 6.69
CA ASN A 11 1.07 12.86 7.46
C ASN A 11 0.76 11.62 6.61
N ILE A 12 1.06 11.64 5.32
CA ILE A 12 1.00 10.45 4.50
C ILE A 12 2.23 9.59 4.80
N ILE A 13 2.01 8.31 5.06
CA ILE A 13 3.10 7.34 5.16
C ILE A 13 3.35 6.81 3.74
N LYS A 14 4.55 7.04 3.23
CA LYS A 14 4.91 6.67 1.87
C LYS A 14 5.87 5.48 1.86
N VAL A 15 5.51 4.45 1.11
CA VAL A 15 6.35 3.27 0.88
C VAL A 15 6.68 3.22 -0.60
N VAL A 16 7.96 3.15 -0.92
CA VAL A 16 8.43 3.01 -2.31
C VAL A 16 9.09 1.66 -2.47
N PHE A 17 8.60 0.85 -3.38
CA PHE A 17 9.21 -0.42 -3.72
C PHE A 17 9.98 -0.28 -5.03
N ASN A 18 11.21 -0.78 -5.05
CA ASN A 18 12.07 -0.77 -6.23
C ASN A 18 12.54 -2.19 -6.51
N ASP A 19 12.78 -2.50 -7.78
CA ASP A 19 13.31 -3.78 -8.22
C ASP A 19 12.39 -4.96 -7.85
N ALA A 20 12.95 -6.14 -7.69
CA ALA A 20 12.20 -7.36 -7.41
C ALA A 20 11.74 -7.41 -5.95
N VAL A 21 10.45 -7.61 -5.74
CA VAL A 21 9.84 -7.59 -4.41
C VAL A 21 9.04 -8.87 -4.20
N ASP A 22 9.40 -9.61 -3.15
CA ASP A 22 8.72 -10.86 -2.80
C ASP A 22 7.73 -10.66 -1.65
N PHE A 23 7.08 -11.75 -1.26
CA PHE A 23 6.09 -11.75 -0.18
C PHE A 23 6.68 -11.25 1.14
N GLN A 24 7.88 -11.74 1.48
CA GLN A 24 8.51 -11.37 2.76
C GLN A 24 8.82 -9.89 2.83
N GLN A 25 9.25 -9.29 1.73
CA GLN A 25 9.53 -7.86 1.65
C GLN A 25 8.26 -7.03 1.81
N ARG A 26 7.16 -7.48 1.20
CA ARG A 26 5.88 -6.80 1.35
C ARG A 26 5.39 -6.86 2.80
N VAL A 27 5.51 -8.01 3.43
CA VAL A 27 5.13 -8.18 4.85
C VAL A 27 6.00 -7.31 5.74
N ALA A 28 7.32 -7.28 5.49
CA ALA A 28 8.23 -6.45 6.28
C ALA A 28 7.87 -4.97 6.18
N ALA A 29 7.46 -4.51 4.99
CA ALA A 29 7.05 -3.13 4.81
C ALA A 29 5.79 -2.81 5.62
N VAL A 30 4.81 -3.71 5.63
CA VAL A 30 3.59 -3.54 6.44
C VAL A 30 3.94 -3.45 7.91
N ASP A 31 4.82 -4.33 8.40
CA ASP A 31 5.23 -4.32 9.81
C ASP A 31 5.89 -3.00 10.18
N GLN A 32 6.72 -2.45 9.30
CA GLN A 32 7.37 -1.16 9.57
C GLN A 32 6.37 -0.01 9.53
N VAL A 33 5.39 -0.06 8.63
CA VAL A 33 4.31 0.93 8.62
C VAL A 33 3.57 0.92 9.94
N CYS A 34 3.22 -0.26 10.44
CA CYS A 34 2.51 -0.39 11.72
C CYS A 34 3.31 0.21 12.88
N GLN A 35 4.63 0.13 12.82
CA GLN A 35 5.48 0.74 13.85
C GLN A 35 5.46 2.27 13.82
N LEU A 36 5.11 2.87 12.69
CA LEU A 36 5.02 4.33 12.54
C LEU A 36 3.65 4.87 12.92
N VAL A 37 2.65 4.02 13.00
CA VAL A 37 1.28 4.45 13.28
C VAL A 37 1.14 4.86 14.73
N GLN A 38 0.53 6.03 14.97
CA GLN A 38 0.26 6.53 16.30
C GLN A 38 -1.11 6.05 16.77
N GLU A 39 -1.28 5.90 18.07
CA GLU A 39 -2.54 5.45 18.65
C GLU A 39 -3.68 6.38 18.23
N GLY A 40 -4.77 5.79 17.73
CA GLY A 40 -5.94 6.55 17.29
C GLY A 40 -5.80 7.20 15.93
N GLU A 41 -4.68 7.00 15.25
CA GLU A 41 -4.45 7.59 13.93
C GLU A 41 -5.23 6.84 12.84
N VAL A 42 -5.89 7.59 11.95
CA VAL A 42 -6.44 7.04 10.71
C VAL A 42 -5.34 7.15 9.65
N VAL A 43 -4.80 6.02 9.25
CA VAL A 43 -3.61 5.97 8.39
C VAL A 43 -3.96 6.34 6.95
N LYS A 44 -3.12 7.18 6.36
CA LYS A 44 -3.12 7.48 4.93
C LYS A 44 -1.82 6.92 4.37
N LEU A 45 -1.93 5.84 3.61
CA LEU A 45 -0.78 5.09 3.11
C LEU A 45 -0.67 5.23 1.60
N LEU A 46 0.49 5.66 1.14
CA LEU A 46 0.82 5.75 -0.28
C LEU A 46 1.86 4.68 -0.60
N VAL A 47 1.52 3.76 -1.49
CA VAL A 47 2.44 2.68 -1.89
C VAL A 47 2.82 2.89 -3.34
N ASP A 48 4.08 3.22 -3.58
CA ASP A 48 4.61 3.44 -4.93
C ASP A 48 5.15 2.13 -5.50
N LEU A 49 4.43 1.57 -6.45
CA LEU A 49 4.78 0.33 -7.13
C LEU A 49 5.16 0.58 -8.60
N SER A 50 5.44 1.82 -8.96
CA SER A 50 5.67 2.17 -10.37
C SER A 50 6.98 1.61 -10.92
N HIS A 51 7.91 1.23 -10.06
CA HIS A 51 9.23 0.72 -10.49
C HIS A 51 9.55 -0.66 -9.90
N PHE A 52 8.54 -1.41 -9.48
CA PHE A 52 8.78 -2.70 -8.84
C PHE A 52 8.54 -3.86 -9.82
N GLU A 53 9.18 -4.98 -9.52
CA GLU A 53 8.89 -6.26 -10.17
C GLU A 53 8.24 -7.16 -9.13
N ASN A 54 7.03 -7.64 -9.41
CA ASN A 54 6.31 -8.48 -8.47
C ASN A 54 6.77 -9.93 -8.56
N LEU A 55 7.32 -10.44 -7.47
CA LEU A 55 7.75 -11.83 -7.37
C LEU A 55 6.74 -12.73 -6.66
N MET A 56 5.61 -12.16 -6.21
CA MET A 56 4.61 -12.97 -5.50
C MET A 56 3.78 -13.81 -6.47
N THR A 57 3.51 -15.05 -6.08
CA THR A 57 2.52 -15.89 -6.77
C THR A 57 1.12 -15.35 -6.51
N LEU A 58 0.13 -15.85 -7.26
CA LEU A 58 -1.26 -15.49 -7.02
C LEU A 58 -1.69 -15.82 -5.60
N GLU A 59 -1.29 -16.99 -5.11
CA GLU A 59 -1.60 -17.40 -3.74
C GLU A 59 -0.98 -16.46 -2.71
N GLU A 60 0.26 -16.04 -2.94
CA GLU A 60 0.94 -15.10 -2.05
C GLU A 60 0.29 -13.72 -2.08
N GLN A 61 -0.20 -13.28 -3.23
CA GLN A 61 -0.92 -12.02 -3.33
C GLN A 61 -2.21 -12.04 -2.51
N GLU A 62 -2.95 -13.15 -2.55
CA GLU A 62 -4.13 -13.32 -1.71
C GLU A 62 -3.78 -13.30 -0.23
N LYS A 63 -2.75 -14.04 0.16
CA LYS A 63 -2.28 -14.07 1.54
C LYS A 63 -1.85 -12.69 2.02
N PHE A 64 -1.17 -11.94 1.16
CA PHE A 64 -0.74 -10.60 1.51
C PHE A 64 -1.92 -9.66 1.72
N GLY A 65 -2.94 -9.72 0.87
CA GLY A 65 -4.15 -8.92 1.05
C GLY A 65 -4.84 -9.20 2.38
N ILE A 66 -4.94 -10.47 2.75
CA ILE A 66 -5.52 -10.87 4.05
C ILE A 66 -4.63 -10.37 5.20
N TYR A 67 -3.33 -10.51 5.07
CA TYR A 67 -2.40 -10.04 6.09
C TYR A 67 -2.52 -8.53 6.31
N LEU A 68 -2.56 -7.77 5.23
CA LEU A 68 -2.74 -6.33 5.29
C LEU A 68 -4.04 -5.96 6.02
N ALA A 69 -5.12 -6.63 5.68
CA ALA A 69 -6.43 -6.36 6.26
C ALA A 69 -6.54 -6.80 7.72
N SER A 70 -5.62 -7.65 8.20
CA SER A 70 -5.64 -8.14 9.58
C SER A 70 -4.91 -7.23 10.57
N GLN A 71 -4.27 -6.16 10.10
CA GLN A 71 -3.49 -5.29 10.97
C GLN A 71 -4.38 -4.27 11.67
N ASP A 72 -4.49 -4.37 12.99
CA ASP A 72 -5.32 -3.46 13.79
C ASP A 72 -4.87 -2.00 13.63
N GLU A 73 -3.57 -1.75 13.53
CA GLU A 73 -3.02 -0.41 13.36
C GLU A 73 -3.50 0.27 12.08
N LEU A 74 -3.92 -0.52 11.11
CA LEU A 74 -4.37 -0.02 9.80
C LEU A 74 -5.90 -0.03 9.66
N GLU A 75 -6.61 -0.25 10.76
CA GLU A 75 -8.07 -0.20 10.73
C GLU A 75 -8.56 1.15 10.21
N ASN A 76 -9.46 1.10 9.24
CA ASN A 76 -10.00 2.28 8.55
C ASN A 76 -8.95 3.06 7.73
N ALA A 77 -7.80 2.46 7.42
CA ALA A 77 -6.78 3.11 6.63
C ALA A 77 -7.27 3.36 5.20
N LYS A 78 -6.82 4.49 4.63
CA LYS A 78 -6.95 4.75 3.20
C LYS A 78 -5.61 4.42 2.56
N VAL A 79 -5.62 3.52 1.59
CA VAL A 79 -4.41 3.07 0.91
C VAL A 79 -4.50 3.43 -0.57
N ALA A 80 -3.53 4.18 -1.06
CA ALA A 80 -3.40 4.49 -2.48
C ALA A 80 -2.16 3.79 -3.02
N SER A 81 -2.35 2.96 -4.05
CA SER A 81 -1.24 2.34 -4.77
C SER A 81 -0.98 3.09 -6.04
N VAL A 82 0.29 3.22 -6.43
CA VAL A 82 0.67 3.81 -7.72
C VAL A 82 1.39 2.75 -8.52
N THR A 83 0.86 2.43 -9.70
CA THR A 83 1.46 1.43 -10.59
C THR A 83 1.72 2.05 -11.96
N ALA A 84 2.61 1.43 -12.73
CA ALA A 84 2.85 1.83 -14.11
C ALA A 84 1.60 1.57 -14.96
N HIS A 85 1.49 2.26 -16.08
CA HIS A 85 0.36 2.08 -17.01
C HIS A 85 0.24 0.61 -17.43
N ALA A 86 -1.01 0.15 -17.53
CA ALA A 86 -1.33 -1.22 -17.94
C ALA A 86 -0.83 -2.30 -16.98
N CYS A 87 -0.36 -1.92 -15.79
CA CYS A 87 0.07 -2.88 -14.78
C CYS A 87 -1.14 -3.40 -14.00
N SER A 88 -1.27 -4.73 -13.90
CA SER A 88 -2.35 -5.36 -13.14
C SER A 88 -1.83 -6.17 -11.96
N GLU A 89 -0.56 -6.01 -11.62
CA GLU A 89 0.12 -6.88 -10.65
C GLU A 89 -0.37 -6.71 -9.21
N ASN A 90 -1.09 -5.63 -8.90
CA ASN A 90 -1.59 -5.39 -7.56
C ASN A 90 -3.11 -5.60 -7.44
N VAL A 91 -3.79 -6.02 -8.50
CA VAL A 91 -5.26 -6.13 -8.53
C VAL A 91 -5.78 -7.10 -7.49
N ILE A 92 -5.12 -8.25 -7.34
CA ILE A 92 -5.57 -9.28 -6.38
C ILE A 92 -5.43 -8.78 -4.96
N VAL A 93 -4.32 -8.11 -4.64
CA VAL A 93 -4.09 -7.53 -3.31
C VAL A 93 -5.18 -6.52 -3.00
N GLU A 94 -5.49 -5.64 -3.95
CA GLU A 94 -6.54 -4.63 -3.80
C GLU A 94 -7.90 -5.25 -3.56
N ALA A 95 -8.26 -6.26 -4.35
CA ALA A 95 -9.56 -6.90 -4.25
C ALA A 95 -9.75 -7.60 -2.90
N VAL A 96 -8.72 -8.32 -2.43
CA VAL A 96 -8.79 -9.01 -1.14
C VAL A 96 -8.86 -8.01 0.00
N ALA A 97 -8.06 -6.96 -0.04
CA ALA A 97 -8.07 -5.94 1.01
C ALA A 97 -9.42 -5.22 1.06
N PHE A 98 -10.00 -4.88 -0.10
CA PHE A 98 -11.31 -4.25 -0.16
C PHE A 98 -12.40 -5.15 0.44
N THR A 99 -12.38 -6.43 0.11
CA THR A 99 -13.33 -7.40 0.63
C THR A 99 -13.25 -7.48 2.17
N ASN A 100 -12.10 -7.18 2.74
CA ASN A 100 -11.89 -7.20 4.19
C ASN A 100 -12.02 -5.82 4.83
N GLY A 101 -12.61 -4.85 4.13
CA GLY A 101 -12.99 -3.56 4.71
C GLY A 101 -12.02 -2.42 4.49
N TYR A 102 -10.94 -2.62 3.75
CA TYR A 102 -9.97 -1.57 3.47
C TYR A 102 -10.32 -0.79 2.22
N GLN A 103 -10.06 0.50 2.23
CA GLN A 103 -10.17 1.34 1.05
C GLN A 103 -8.81 1.35 0.35
N VAL A 104 -8.66 0.54 -0.70
CA VAL A 104 -7.44 0.48 -1.50
C VAL A 104 -7.79 0.88 -2.92
N VAL A 105 -7.19 1.96 -3.42
CA VAL A 105 -7.44 2.46 -4.77
C VAL A 105 -6.11 2.55 -5.51
N ASN A 106 -6.11 2.11 -6.77
CA ASN A 106 -4.92 2.16 -7.61
C ASN A 106 -4.94 3.38 -8.51
N PHE A 107 -3.79 4.04 -8.60
CA PHE A 107 -3.58 5.21 -9.44
C PHE A 107 -2.37 4.98 -10.35
N HIS A 108 -2.26 5.79 -11.41
CA HIS A 108 -1.08 5.81 -12.28
C HIS A 108 -0.26 7.09 -12.12
N SER A 109 -0.59 7.91 -11.13
CA SER A 109 0.07 9.18 -10.85
C SER A 109 0.20 9.38 -9.35
N LEU A 110 1.41 9.72 -8.91
CA LEU A 110 1.65 10.06 -7.49
C LEU A 110 0.81 11.25 -7.06
N LYS A 111 0.67 12.23 -7.93
CA LYS A 111 -0.11 13.43 -7.66
C LYS A 111 -1.58 13.09 -7.37
N ASP A 112 -2.18 12.25 -8.21
CA ASP A 112 -3.57 11.86 -8.05
C ASP A 112 -3.76 11.04 -6.77
N ALA A 113 -2.82 10.13 -6.47
CA ALA A 113 -2.87 9.33 -5.27
C ALA A 113 -2.81 10.20 -4.02
N GLN A 114 -1.92 11.17 -3.99
CA GLN A 114 -1.80 12.10 -2.86
C GLN A 114 -3.07 12.94 -2.69
N ALA A 115 -3.62 13.45 -3.80
CA ALA A 115 -4.83 14.26 -3.76
C ALA A 115 -6.00 13.45 -3.18
N TRP A 116 -6.14 12.20 -3.57
CA TRP A 116 -7.19 11.33 -3.04
C TRP A 116 -7.02 11.10 -1.54
N LEU A 117 -5.79 10.83 -1.09
CA LEU A 117 -5.50 10.59 0.32
C LEU A 117 -5.80 11.82 1.18
N LEU A 118 -5.58 13.01 0.63
CA LEU A 118 -5.81 14.27 1.33
C LEU A 118 -7.26 14.77 1.20
N GLY A 119 -8.10 14.03 0.47
CA GLY A 119 -9.48 14.43 0.26
C GLY A 119 -9.68 15.55 -0.77
N GLU A 120 -8.66 15.81 -1.59
CA GLU A 120 -8.68 16.88 -2.60
C GLU A 120 -9.06 16.39 -3.99
N PHE A 121 -9.20 15.09 -4.17
CA PHE A 121 -9.47 14.48 -5.46
C PHE A 121 -10.98 14.44 -5.72
N ASN A 122 -11.40 15.01 -6.84
CA ASN A 122 -12.79 15.02 -7.25
C ASN A 122 -13.00 14.20 -8.53
#